data_2033e841a98b51d2d8f13c18845e5835
#
_entry.id   2033e841a98b51d2d8f13c18845e5835
#
_cell.length_a   1.000
_cell.length_b   1.000
_cell.length_c   1.000
_cell.angle_alpha   90.00
_cell.angle_beta   90.00
_cell.angle_gamma   90.00
#
_symmetry.space_group_name_H-M   'P 1'
#
loop_
_entity.id
_entity.type
_entity.pdbx_description
1 polymer ?
#
loop_
_entity_poly.entity_id
_entity_poly.type
_entity_poly.pdbx_seq_one_letter_code
_entity_poly.pdbx_strand_id
1 'polypeptide(L)'
;MGREQEHFMTRHRRKIIIDTDPGQDDAFALLLALASPDELEVLGICTVAGNVPLNWTTRNALIICELAGKPQTKVFEGCAAPLKRKLVTAEHVHGKTGLDGPMMVEPTMALQDQHAVDFIIETLRREPSGGVTLCPLGPLTNIATAFQK
;
A
#
# COMPACT_ATOMS: atom_id res chain seq x y z
N MET A 1 24.72 39.56 -21.49
CA MET A 1 24.46 38.12 -21.58
C MET A 1 24.19 37.62 -20.18
N GLY A 2 22.91 37.67 -19.77
CA GLY A 2 22.46 37.20 -18.45
C GLY A 2 22.31 35.69 -18.53
N ARG A 3 22.93 34.98 -17.59
CA ARG A 3 22.67 33.57 -17.35
C ARG A 3 21.33 33.51 -16.58
N GLU A 4 20.28 33.05 -17.25
CA GLU A 4 19.08 32.57 -16.56
C GLU A 4 19.49 31.37 -15.71
N GLN A 5 19.55 31.57 -14.40
CA GLN A 5 19.60 30.49 -13.43
C GLN A 5 18.22 29.83 -13.44
N GLU A 6 18.09 28.75 -14.20
CA GLU A 6 16.95 27.82 -14.01
C GLU A 6 16.98 27.37 -12.56
N HIS A 7 16.08 27.93 -11.79
CA HIS A 7 15.78 27.52 -10.42
C HIS A 7 15.05 26.16 -10.56
N PHE A 8 15.83 25.08 -10.65
CA PHE A 8 15.31 23.72 -10.53
C PHE A 8 14.79 23.60 -9.10
N MET A 9 13.51 23.93 -8.91
CA MET A 9 12.79 23.60 -7.67
C MET A 9 12.81 22.09 -7.55
N THR A 10 13.68 21.56 -6.70
CA THR A 10 13.62 20.16 -6.28
C THR A 10 12.24 19.97 -5.64
N ARG A 11 11.28 19.45 -6.43
CA ARG A 11 9.99 19.04 -5.89
C ARG A 11 10.27 17.99 -4.82
N HIS A 12 10.04 18.33 -3.58
CA HIS A 12 10.21 17.43 -2.45
C HIS A 12 9.13 16.36 -2.60
N ARG A 13 9.53 15.13 -2.98
CA ARG A 13 8.59 13.99 -3.07
C ARG A 13 7.96 13.75 -1.71
N ARG A 14 6.66 13.57 -1.68
CA ARG A 14 5.94 13.26 -0.46
C ARG A 14 6.09 11.78 -0.13
N LYS A 15 6.66 11.48 1.03
CA LYS A 15 6.75 10.12 1.55
C LYS A 15 5.37 9.62 1.96
N ILE A 16 4.96 8.47 1.45
CA ILE A 16 3.67 7.88 1.77
C ILE A 16 3.81 6.41 2.16
N ILE A 17 2.94 5.98 3.07
CA ILE A 17 2.64 4.56 3.31
C ILE A 17 1.19 4.36 2.89
N ILE A 18 0.92 3.35 2.07
CA ILE A 18 -0.44 3.00 1.64
C ILE A 18 -0.88 1.76 2.42
N ASP A 19 -2.02 1.86 3.12
CA ASP A 19 -2.64 0.74 3.86
C ASP A 19 -3.95 0.38 3.17
N THR A 20 -4.07 -0.84 2.63
CA THR A 20 -5.04 -1.17 1.58
C THR A 20 -5.48 -2.63 1.64
N ASP A 21 -6.67 -2.93 1.13
CA ASP A 21 -7.22 -4.28 0.96
C ASP A 21 -7.57 -4.54 -0.52
N PRO A 22 -6.57 -4.62 -1.43
CA PRO A 22 -6.75 -4.39 -2.85
C PRO A 22 -7.93 -5.13 -3.49
N GLY A 23 -8.97 -4.34 -3.79
CA GLY A 23 -10.01 -4.58 -4.78
C GLY A 23 -9.67 -3.81 -6.06
N GLN A 24 -10.65 -3.67 -6.97
CA GLN A 24 -10.43 -3.03 -8.27
C GLN A 24 -10.11 -1.54 -8.15
N ASP A 25 -10.76 -0.82 -7.25
CA ASP A 25 -10.55 0.61 -6.98
C ASP A 25 -9.20 0.87 -6.31
N ASP A 26 -8.82 0.04 -5.32
CA ASP A 26 -7.47 0.09 -4.72
C ASP A 26 -6.38 -0.15 -5.77
N ALA A 27 -6.62 -1.06 -6.73
CA ALA A 27 -5.67 -1.32 -7.80
C ALA A 27 -5.37 -0.05 -8.61
N PHE A 28 -6.39 0.75 -8.93
CA PHE A 28 -6.21 2.04 -9.60
C PHE A 28 -5.41 3.02 -8.73
N ALA A 29 -5.70 3.10 -7.44
CA ALA A 29 -5.00 3.98 -6.51
C ALA A 29 -3.51 3.59 -6.41
N LEU A 30 -3.20 2.29 -6.29
CA LEU A 30 -1.83 1.77 -6.26
C LEU A 30 -1.08 2.06 -7.56
N LEU A 31 -1.70 1.78 -8.72
CA LEU A 31 -1.10 2.05 -10.02
C LEU A 31 -0.81 3.55 -10.20
N LEU A 32 -1.72 4.43 -9.79
CA LEU A 32 -1.52 5.88 -9.84
C LEU A 32 -0.36 6.32 -8.97
N ALA A 33 -0.29 5.84 -7.73
CA ALA A 33 0.80 6.17 -6.81
C ALA A 33 2.16 5.70 -7.34
N LEU A 34 2.24 4.46 -7.86
CA LEU A 34 3.45 3.87 -8.41
C LEU A 34 3.89 4.51 -9.76
N ALA A 35 2.95 5.09 -10.49
CA ALA A 35 3.21 5.85 -11.72
C ALA A 35 3.63 7.30 -11.47
N SER A 36 3.61 7.79 -10.23
CA SER A 36 3.91 9.17 -9.85
C SER A 36 5.22 9.33 -9.05
N PRO A 37 6.38 8.76 -9.49
CA PRO A 37 7.61 8.75 -8.72
C PRO A 37 8.25 10.14 -8.53
N ASP A 38 7.87 11.12 -9.34
CA ASP A 38 8.37 12.50 -9.22
C ASP A 38 7.67 13.29 -8.11
N GLU A 39 6.48 12.83 -7.68
CA GLU A 39 5.67 13.48 -6.66
C GLU A 39 5.63 12.66 -5.36
N LEU A 40 5.63 11.33 -5.47
CA LEU A 40 5.46 10.40 -4.37
C LEU A 40 6.67 9.49 -4.18
N GLU A 41 7.03 9.29 -2.93
CA GLU A 41 7.94 8.24 -2.49
C GLU A 41 7.15 7.21 -1.69
N VAL A 42 6.76 6.10 -2.34
CA VAL A 42 6.05 5.01 -1.69
C VAL A 42 7.03 4.23 -0.82
N LEU A 43 7.00 4.45 0.50
CA LEU A 43 7.87 3.77 1.46
C LEU A 43 7.51 2.30 1.62
N GLY A 44 6.24 1.97 1.49
CA GLY A 44 5.72 0.63 1.53
C GLY A 44 4.20 0.58 1.35
N ILE A 45 3.72 -0.59 0.96
CA ILE A 45 2.30 -0.94 0.87
C ILE A 45 2.01 -1.96 1.98
N CYS A 46 1.08 -1.61 2.86
CA CYS A 46 0.60 -2.48 3.93
C CYS A 46 -0.72 -3.09 3.51
N THR A 47 -0.89 -4.40 3.67
CA THR A 47 -2.14 -5.06 3.34
C THR A 47 -2.94 -5.40 4.59
N VAL A 48 -4.25 -5.43 4.45
CA VAL A 48 -5.20 -5.74 5.52
C VAL A 48 -6.34 -6.57 4.94
N ALA A 49 -6.95 -7.44 5.75
CA ALA A 49 -8.16 -8.14 5.34
C ALA A 49 -9.34 -7.17 5.32
N GLY A 50 -10.10 -7.18 4.25
CA GLY A 50 -11.27 -6.33 4.05
C GLY A 50 -12.12 -6.81 2.90
N ASN A 51 -11.93 -6.32 1.69
CA ASN A 51 -12.64 -6.71 0.48
C ASN A 51 -12.65 -8.23 0.28
N VAL A 52 -11.50 -8.85 0.56
CA VAL A 52 -11.30 -10.31 0.57
C VAL A 52 -10.37 -10.68 1.74
N PRO A 53 -10.21 -11.98 2.07
CA PRO A 53 -9.23 -12.42 3.07
C PRO A 53 -7.80 -11.94 2.78
N LEU A 54 -6.99 -11.79 3.82
CA LEU A 54 -5.65 -11.21 3.78
C LEU A 54 -4.72 -11.82 2.73
N ASN A 55 -4.74 -13.13 2.58
CA ASN A 55 -3.92 -13.82 1.57
C ASN A 55 -4.21 -13.32 0.15
N TRP A 56 -5.44 -12.98 -0.16
CA TRP A 56 -5.82 -12.43 -1.46
C TRP A 56 -5.45 -10.94 -1.57
N THR A 57 -5.68 -10.13 -0.54
CA THR A 57 -5.28 -8.71 -0.57
C THR A 57 -3.78 -8.56 -0.72
N THR A 58 -2.99 -9.40 -0.01
CA THR A 58 -1.53 -9.43 -0.14
C THR A 58 -1.08 -9.85 -1.53
N ARG A 59 -1.64 -10.95 -2.05
CA ARG A 59 -1.36 -11.40 -3.42
C ARG A 59 -1.68 -10.33 -4.45
N ASN A 60 -2.82 -9.68 -4.32
CA ASN A 60 -3.24 -8.60 -5.23
C ASN A 60 -2.28 -7.42 -5.21
N ALA A 61 -1.83 -6.99 -4.04
CA ALA A 61 -0.84 -5.91 -3.92
C ALA A 61 0.47 -6.24 -4.63
N LEU A 62 0.97 -7.48 -4.48
CA LEU A 62 2.18 -7.95 -5.18
C LEU A 62 1.99 -7.93 -6.69
N ILE A 63 0.88 -8.49 -7.19
CA ILE A 63 0.54 -8.49 -8.63
C ILE A 63 0.50 -7.07 -9.18
N ILE A 64 -0.16 -6.14 -8.47
CA ILE A 64 -0.28 -4.75 -8.92
C ILE A 64 1.11 -4.09 -9.01
N CYS A 65 1.99 -4.33 -8.05
CA CYS A 65 3.37 -3.83 -8.10
C CYS A 65 4.14 -4.37 -9.32
N GLU A 66 4.00 -5.64 -9.64
CA GLU A 66 4.64 -6.24 -10.83
C GLU A 66 4.04 -5.68 -12.12
N LEU A 67 2.72 -5.55 -12.21
CA LEU A 67 2.04 -4.95 -13.37
C LEU A 67 2.46 -3.48 -13.58
N ALA A 68 2.70 -2.75 -12.50
CA ALA A 68 3.22 -1.38 -12.54
C ALA A 68 4.71 -1.30 -12.97
N GLY A 69 5.40 -2.43 -13.16
CA GLY A 69 6.84 -2.48 -13.40
C GLY A 69 7.67 -2.03 -12.20
N LYS A 70 7.15 -2.22 -10.99
CA LYS A 70 7.77 -1.79 -9.71
C LYS A 70 7.99 -2.97 -8.74
N PRO A 71 8.65 -4.08 -9.16
CA PRO A 71 8.82 -5.27 -8.32
C PRO A 71 9.71 -5.03 -7.09
N GLN A 72 10.40 -3.89 -7.02
CA GLN A 72 11.19 -3.47 -5.85
C GLN A 72 10.36 -2.80 -4.75
N THR A 73 9.07 -2.55 -4.99
CA THR A 73 8.17 -1.96 -3.98
C THR A 73 8.02 -2.90 -2.79
N LYS A 74 8.16 -2.38 -1.58
CA LYS A 74 8.02 -3.17 -0.36
C LYS A 74 6.54 -3.38 -0.04
N VAL A 75 6.12 -4.63 0.08
CA VAL A 75 4.77 -5.02 0.50
C VAL A 75 4.86 -5.76 1.83
N PHE A 76 4.04 -5.34 2.79
CA PHE A 76 4.00 -5.86 4.16
C PHE A 76 2.61 -6.42 4.45
N GLU A 77 2.56 -7.67 4.89
CA GLU A 77 1.31 -8.30 5.32
C GLU A 77 0.93 -7.83 6.72
N GLY A 78 -0.35 -7.50 6.92
CA GLY A 78 -0.85 -6.96 8.17
C GLY A 78 -1.93 -7.82 8.81
N CYS A 79 -3.00 -7.19 9.31
CA CYS A 79 -4.02 -7.85 10.10
C CYS A 79 -4.99 -8.67 9.25
N ALA A 80 -5.17 -9.94 9.62
CA ALA A 80 -6.08 -10.87 8.94
C ALA A 80 -7.53 -10.76 9.41
N ALA A 81 -7.81 -10.02 10.48
CA ALA A 81 -9.14 -9.87 11.04
C ALA A 81 -9.30 -8.54 11.78
N PRO A 82 -10.51 -7.96 11.78
CA PRO A 82 -10.82 -6.77 12.58
C PRO A 82 -10.62 -7.00 14.08
N LEU A 83 -10.32 -5.92 14.83
CA LEU A 83 -10.06 -6.00 16.29
C LEU A 83 -11.24 -6.45 17.12
N LYS A 84 -12.48 -6.14 16.70
CA LYS A 84 -13.68 -6.37 17.52
C LYS A 84 -14.80 -7.15 16.81
N ARG A 85 -14.84 -7.15 15.50
CA ARG A 85 -15.91 -7.79 14.70
C ARG A 85 -15.35 -8.99 13.97
N LYS A 86 -16.22 -9.88 13.53
CA LYS A 86 -15.86 -10.87 12.53
C LYS A 86 -15.57 -10.16 11.20
N LEU A 87 -14.63 -10.69 10.44
CA LEU A 87 -14.39 -10.23 9.08
C LEU A 87 -15.65 -10.41 8.24
N VAL A 88 -16.04 -9.35 7.55
CA VAL A 88 -17.09 -9.35 6.53
C VAL A 88 -16.42 -8.89 5.25
N THR A 89 -16.43 -9.74 4.24
CA THR A 89 -15.80 -9.47 2.95
C THR A 89 -16.79 -8.87 1.95
N ALA A 90 -16.26 -8.25 0.90
CA ALA A 90 -17.00 -7.66 -0.20
C ALA A 90 -16.84 -8.45 -1.51
N GLU A 91 -16.78 -9.78 -1.41
CA GLU A 91 -16.64 -10.68 -2.58
C GLU A 91 -17.79 -10.52 -3.58
N HIS A 92 -18.97 -10.09 -3.13
CA HIS A 92 -20.11 -9.78 -4.00
C HIS A 92 -19.91 -8.54 -4.87
N VAL A 93 -18.92 -7.71 -4.55
CA VAL A 93 -18.53 -6.50 -5.32
C VAL A 93 -17.26 -6.76 -6.12
N HIS A 94 -16.22 -7.28 -5.47
CA HIS A 94 -14.86 -7.39 -6.02
C HIS A 94 -14.52 -8.78 -6.55
N GLY A 95 -15.46 -9.74 -6.45
CA GLY A 95 -15.21 -11.14 -6.80
C GLY A 95 -14.48 -11.90 -5.70
N LYS A 96 -14.31 -13.22 -5.91
CA LYS A 96 -13.75 -14.13 -4.90
C LYS A 96 -12.30 -13.83 -4.53
N THR A 97 -11.54 -13.27 -5.46
CA THR A 97 -10.13 -12.96 -5.27
C THR A 97 -9.87 -11.46 -5.04
N GLY A 98 -10.90 -10.62 -5.14
CA GLY A 98 -10.78 -9.16 -5.07
C GLY A 98 -10.42 -8.50 -6.40
N LEU A 99 -9.78 -9.23 -7.30
CA LEU A 99 -9.41 -8.81 -8.66
C LEU A 99 -9.88 -9.86 -9.68
N ASP A 100 -11.14 -10.26 -9.61
CA ASP A 100 -11.70 -11.20 -10.56
C ASP A 100 -11.69 -10.59 -11.98
N GLY A 101 -11.17 -11.35 -12.93
CA GLY A 101 -11.01 -10.89 -14.30
C GLY A 101 -10.16 -11.84 -15.12
N PRO A 102 -9.34 -11.35 -16.06
CA PRO A 102 -8.40 -12.17 -16.80
C PRO A 102 -7.45 -12.87 -15.83
N MET A 103 -7.01 -14.07 -16.21
CA MET A 103 -6.13 -14.90 -15.40
C MET A 103 -4.87 -14.12 -15.01
N MET A 104 -4.76 -13.81 -13.73
CA MET A 104 -3.58 -13.14 -13.17
C MET A 104 -2.48 -14.17 -12.95
N VAL A 105 -1.27 -13.85 -13.39
CA VAL A 105 -0.09 -14.66 -13.10
C VAL A 105 0.25 -14.55 -11.61
N GLU A 106 0.72 -15.64 -11.00
CA GLU A 106 1.19 -15.59 -9.62
C GLU A 106 2.39 -14.63 -9.50
N PRO A 107 2.42 -13.76 -8.47
CA PRO A 107 3.50 -12.82 -8.28
C PRO A 107 4.80 -13.52 -7.94
N THR A 108 5.91 -13.00 -8.45
CA THR A 108 7.26 -13.52 -8.22
C THR A 108 8.06 -12.66 -7.22
N MET A 109 7.63 -11.42 -7.00
CA MET A 109 8.27 -10.54 -6.04
C MET A 109 8.06 -11.01 -4.59
N ALA A 110 9.07 -10.79 -3.74
CA ALA A 110 9.04 -11.23 -2.36
C ALA A 110 8.19 -10.29 -1.48
N LEU A 111 7.38 -10.90 -0.62
CA LEU A 111 6.76 -10.23 0.51
C LEU A 111 7.85 -9.90 1.56
N GLN A 112 7.69 -8.81 2.30
CA GLN A 112 8.58 -8.49 3.41
C GLN A 112 8.24 -9.34 4.64
N ASP A 113 9.26 -9.79 5.38
CA ASP A 113 9.07 -10.62 6.58
C ASP A 113 8.45 -9.86 7.75
N GLN A 114 8.60 -8.54 7.76
CA GLN A 114 8.09 -7.67 8.83
C GLN A 114 6.58 -7.50 8.71
N HIS A 115 5.88 -7.57 9.84
CA HIS A 115 4.44 -7.29 9.87
C HIS A 115 4.14 -5.81 9.59
N ALA A 116 3.09 -5.52 8.83
CA ALA A 116 2.72 -4.15 8.42
C ALA A 116 2.60 -3.17 9.58
N VAL A 117 2.01 -3.60 10.71
CA VAL A 117 1.88 -2.77 11.92
C VAL A 117 3.24 -2.31 12.44
N ASP A 118 4.20 -3.22 12.50
CA ASP A 118 5.53 -2.90 13.02
C ASP A 118 6.30 -2.01 12.04
N PHE A 119 6.15 -2.23 10.72
CA PHE A 119 6.67 -1.34 9.69
C PHE A 119 6.12 0.08 9.82
N ILE A 120 4.80 0.23 10.01
CA ILE A 120 4.17 1.55 10.20
C ILE A 120 4.75 2.25 11.42
N ILE A 121 4.81 1.57 12.58
CA ILE A 121 5.31 2.12 13.83
C ILE A 121 6.76 2.57 13.68
N GLU A 122 7.63 1.71 13.19
CA GLU A 122 9.06 1.99 13.05
C GLU A 122 9.31 3.11 12.05
N THR A 123 8.58 3.14 10.94
CA THR A 123 8.71 4.21 9.95
C THR A 123 8.30 5.55 10.52
N LEU A 124 7.13 5.63 11.19
CA LEU A 124 6.65 6.88 11.77
C LEU A 124 7.52 7.38 12.92
N ARG A 125 8.14 6.47 13.69
CA ARG A 125 9.08 6.86 14.76
C ARG A 125 10.42 7.35 14.23
N ARG A 126 10.86 6.85 13.08
CA ARG A 126 12.14 7.24 12.44
C ARG A 126 12.05 8.56 11.69
N GLU A 127 10.93 8.83 11.05
CA GLU A 127 10.73 10.02 10.24
C GLU A 127 10.34 11.22 11.10
N PRO A 128 10.70 12.45 10.69
CA PRO A 128 10.29 13.64 11.42
C PRO A 128 8.76 13.80 11.42
N SER A 129 8.24 14.50 12.43
CA SER A 129 6.80 14.80 12.52
C SER A 129 6.31 15.47 11.24
N GLY A 130 5.23 14.95 10.65
CA GLY A 130 4.69 15.42 9.38
C GLY A 130 5.51 14.98 8.13
N GLY A 131 6.58 14.19 8.30
CA GLY A 131 7.44 13.73 7.21
C GLY A 131 6.84 12.60 6.38
N VAL A 132 5.84 11.88 6.89
CA VAL A 132 5.16 10.78 6.19
C VAL A 132 3.66 11.01 6.19
N THR A 133 3.04 10.77 5.05
CA THR A 133 1.58 10.70 4.92
C THR A 133 1.15 9.23 4.94
N LEU A 134 0.27 8.89 5.86
CA LEU A 134 -0.38 7.59 5.91
C LEU A 134 -1.66 7.65 5.08
N CYS A 135 -1.80 6.76 4.11
CA CYS A 135 -2.92 6.70 3.17
C CYS A 135 -3.72 5.42 3.41
N PRO A 136 -4.67 5.40 4.37
CA PRO A 136 -5.53 4.26 4.60
C PRO A 136 -6.64 4.24 3.54
N LEU A 137 -6.65 3.22 2.70
CA LEU A 137 -7.67 2.95 1.69
C LEU A 137 -8.60 1.83 2.14
N GLY A 138 -8.08 0.89 2.94
CA GLY A 138 -8.81 -0.25 3.48
C GLY A 138 -9.32 -0.03 4.92
N PRO A 139 -9.79 -1.11 5.58
CA PRO A 139 -10.17 -1.09 6.98
C PRO A 139 -9.01 -0.66 7.88
N LEU A 140 -9.29 0.22 8.85
CA LEU A 140 -8.27 0.83 9.72
C LEU A 140 -7.63 -0.13 10.74
N THR A 141 -7.68 -1.44 10.54
CA THR A 141 -7.22 -2.44 11.54
C THR A 141 -5.72 -2.32 11.80
N ASN A 142 -4.89 -2.21 10.77
CA ASN A 142 -3.45 -2.01 10.94
C ASN A 142 -3.15 -0.72 11.69
N ILE A 143 -3.81 0.36 11.31
CA ILE A 143 -3.64 1.69 11.91
C ILE A 143 -4.05 1.68 13.39
N ALA A 144 -5.22 1.12 13.69
CA ALA A 144 -5.72 1.03 15.06
C ALA A 144 -4.80 0.16 15.93
N THR A 145 -4.26 -0.94 15.36
CA THR A 145 -3.31 -1.80 16.06
C THR A 145 -1.98 -1.06 16.32
N ALA A 146 -1.52 -0.27 15.35
CA ALA A 146 -0.30 0.52 15.52
C ALA A 146 -0.44 1.59 16.63
N PHE A 147 -1.63 2.19 16.78
CA PHE A 147 -1.90 3.15 17.86
C PHE A 147 -2.05 2.50 19.24
N GLN A 148 -2.31 1.20 19.31
CA GLN A 148 -2.43 0.46 20.59
C GLN A 148 -1.08 -0.06 21.12
N LYS A 149 -0.04 -0.12 20.25
CA LYS A 149 1.34 -0.52 20.59
C LYS A 149 2.21 0.69 20.94
#